data_8acc1dce38c00384f9d9e03b58565d8f
#
_entry.id   8acc1dce38c00384f9d9e03b58565d8f
#
_cell.length_a   1.000
_cell.length_b   1.000
_cell.length_c   1.000
_cell.angle_alpha   90.00
_cell.angle_beta   90.00
_cell.angle_gamma   90.00
#
_symmetry.space_group_name_H-M   'P 1'
#
loop_
_entity.id
_entity.type
_entity.pdbx_description
1 polymer ?
#
loop_
_entity_poly.entity_id
_entity_poly.type
_entity_poly.pdbx_seq_one_letter_code
_entity_poly.pdbx_strand_id
1 'polypeptide(L)'
;TCKLYPRHIEEFEDVREVTLSVSCPEVARILMNKKEPMHFLSYETDEEEEYGDFDPFLYSKLVDAREVLIDILQDREKKLNLRAALILEIARDVQECIDEEDIFSMDDVFDYYRTEEGIHEVETDFAEADHLTYIRKMFQNQYQMEHLRGDWESYLKKAEKLLYGNANDNLCEKHYMEMLGEFHTWLQKEMPEYEIQYEQLLVYFISTYFCGAVYDGEAFAKAQMAVVSTLLIHELLMAQWKMNEKALSIKDVIEIVYRYSRELEHSDSNLNLIQELMSEREY
;
A
#
# COMPACT_ATOMS: atom_id res chain seq x y z
N THR A 1 -1.89 21.92 -17.54
CA THR A 1 -2.66 20.74 -17.08
C THR A 1 -2.27 19.56 -17.95
N CYS A 2 -1.73 18.52 -17.37
CA CYS A 2 -1.36 17.30 -18.09
C CYS A 2 -2.62 16.72 -18.75
N LYS A 3 -2.58 16.49 -20.06
CA LYS A 3 -3.72 15.91 -20.81
C LYS A 3 -3.99 14.45 -20.43
N LEU A 4 -3.00 13.78 -19.82
CA LEU A 4 -3.07 12.38 -19.44
C LEU A 4 -3.61 12.17 -18.01
N TYR A 5 -3.44 13.15 -17.11
CA TYR A 5 -3.95 13.04 -15.74
C TYR A 5 -5.47 12.81 -15.72
N PRO A 6 -5.99 11.89 -14.92
CA PRO A 6 -5.29 11.12 -13.86
C PRO A 6 -4.71 9.76 -14.31
N ARG A 7 -4.46 9.54 -15.60
CA ARG A 7 -3.87 8.26 -16.06
C ARG A 7 -2.41 8.17 -15.64
N HIS A 8 -2.06 7.03 -15.07
CA HIS A 8 -0.72 6.52 -14.88
C HIS A 8 -0.51 5.47 -15.98
N ILE A 9 0.53 5.59 -16.77
CA ILE A 9 0.81 4.75 -17.92
C ILE A 9 2.22 4.21 -17.74
N GLU A 10 2.35 2.88 -17.74
CA GLU A 10 3.61 2.16 -17.75
C GLU A 10 3.72 1.36 -19.06
N GLU A 11 4.89 1.38 -19.65
CA GLU A 11 5.18 0.69 -20.91
C GLU A 11 6.17 -0.45 -20.61
N PHE A 12 5.74 -1.68 -20.87
CA PHE A 12 6.54 -2.89 -20.72
C PHE A 12 6.55 -3.67 -22.04
N GLU A 13 7.59 -3.51 -22.85
CA GLU A 13 7.69 -4.16 -24.18
C GLU A 13 6.40 -4.05 -25.01
N ASP A 14 5.69 -5.17 -25.11
CA ASP A 14 4.43 -5.33 -25.83
C ASP A 14 3.18 -5.05 -24.97
N VAL A 15 3.38 -4.65 -23.71
CA VAL A 15 2.30 -4.38 -22.76
C VAL A 15 2.30 -2.92 -22.34
N ARG A 16 1.18 -2.24 -22.55
CA ARG A 16 0.91 -0.93 -21.95
C ARG A 16 -0.12 -1.05 -20.85
N GLU A 17 0.29 -0.77 -19.63
CA GLU A 17 -0.59 -0.74 -18.47
C GLU A 17 -1.14 0.68 -18.24
N VAL A 18 -2.43 0.79 -18.02
CA VAL A 18 -3.10 2.07 -17.76
C VAL A 18 -3.91 1.95 -16.48
N THR A 19 -3.50 2.71 -15.46
CA THR A 19 -4.24 2.87 -14.22
C THR A 19 -4.73 4.31 -14.04
N LEU A 20 -5.60 4.55 -13.08
CA LEU A 20 -6.06 5.90 -12.74
C LEU A 20 -5.57 6.25 -11.34
N SER A 21 -4.73 7.29 -11.23
CA SER A 21 -4.16 7.72 -9.96
C SER A 21 -5.24 8.18 -8.97
N VAL A 22 -5.22 7.63 -7.76
CA VAL A 22 -6.10 8.03 -6.64
C VAL A 22 -5.76 9.41 -6.07
N SER A 23 -4.69 10.05 -6.54
CA SER A 23 -4.43 11.48 -6.31
C SER A 23 -5.50 12.39 -6.92
N CYS A 24 -6.37 11.84 -7.79
CA CYS A 24 -7.57 12.50 -8.29
C CYS A 24 -8.76 12.24 -7.34
N PRO A 25 -9.42 13.30 -6.82
CA PRO A 25 -10.55 13.13 -5.90
C PRO A 25 -11.69 12.27 -6.47
N GLU A 26 -11.90 12.30 -7.78
CA GLU A 26 -12.96 11.51 -8.42
C GLU A 26 -12.56 10.03 -8.53
N VAL A 27 -11.29 9.73 -8.82
CA VAL A 27 -10.79 8.36 -8.80
C VAL A 27 -10.83 7.79 -7.38
N ALA A 28 -10.36 8.55 -6.38
CA ALA A 28 -10.48 8.17 -4.97
C ALA A 28 -11.94 7.91 -4.58
N ARG A 29 -12.90 8.76 -5.06
CA ARG A 29 -14.33 8.55 -4.82
C ARG A 29 -14.83 7.25 -5.44
N ILE A 30 -14.43 6.93 -6.66
CA ILE A 30 -14.81 5.68 -7.33
C ILE A 30 -14.25 4.50 -6.56
N LEU A 31 -12.97 4.53 -6.21
CA LEU A 31 -12.29 3.45 -5.51
C LEU A 31 -12.89 3.19 -4.12
N MET A 32 -13.08 4.24 -3.31
CA MET A 32 -13.61 4.11 -1.94
C MET A 32 -15.08 3.70 -1.87
N ASN A 33 -15.82 3.77 -2.98
CA ASN A 33 -17.20 3.29 -3.07
C ASN A 33 -17.32 1.94 -3.81
N LYS A 34 -16.21 1.37 -4.31
CA LYS A 34 -16.20 0.09 -5.01
C LYS A 34 -16.25 -1.06 -3.99
N LYS A 35 -17.26 -1.93 -4.13
CA LYS A 35 -17.50 -3.08 -3.24
C LYS A 35 -17.02 -4.40 -3.84
N GLU A 36 -17.09 -4.51 -5.15
CA GLU A 36 -16.69 -5.70 -5.88
C GLU A 36 -15.15 -5.74 -5.97
N PRO A 37 -14.56 -6.94 -6.04
CA PRO A 37 -13.15 -7.10 -6.33
C PRO A 37 -12.73 -6.35 -7.60
N MET A 38 -11.46 -5.93 -7.68
CA MET A 38 -10.92 -5.35 -8.90
C MET A 38 -10.77 -6.43 -9.98
N HIS A 39 -11.08 -6.03 -11.20
CA HIS A 39 -10.84 -6.84 -12.39
C HIS A 39 -10.03 -6.02 -13.37
N PHE A 40 -8.98 -6.63 -13.93
CA PHE A 40 -8.12 -6.04 -14.92
C PHE A 40 -8.57 -6.48 -16.30
N LEU A 41 -8.61 -5.54 -17.25
CA LEU A 41 -9.04 -5.81 -18.61
C LEU A 41 -7.82 -5.72 -19.54
N SER A 42 -7.67 -6.72 -20.39
CA SER A 42 -6.63 -6.76 -21.43
C SER A 42 -7.26 -6.60 -22.81
N TYR A 43 -6.63 -5.81 -23.68
CA TYR A 43 -7.04 -5.56 -25.04
C TYR A 43 -5.84 -5.64 -25.97
N GLU A 44 -6.00 -6.30 -27.10
CA GLU A 44 -5.01 -6.23 -28.19
C GLU A 44 -5.13 -4.88 -28.92
N THR A 45 -4.01 -4.26 -29.25
CA THR A 45 -3.94 -3.03 -30.03
C THR A 45 -2.98 -3.20 -31.19
N ASP A 46 -3.12 -2.37 -32.24
CA ASP A 46 -2.21 -2.33 -33.39
C ASP A 46 -1.12 -1.22 -33.20
N GLU A 47 -0.89 -0.75 -31.96
CA GLU A 47 0.13 0.24 -31.67
C GLU A 47 1.53 -0.39 -31.76
N GLU A 48 2.52 0.44 -32.14
CA GLU A 48 3.92 -0.03 -32.21
C GLU A 48 4.44 -0.30 -30.80
N GLU A 49 5.16 -1.41 -30.64
CA GLU A 49 5.80 -1.81 -29.39
C GLU A 49 6.96 -0.86 -29.07
N GLU A 50 7.05 -0.40 -27.83
CA GLU A 50 8.21 0.32 -27.31
C GLU A 50 9.04 -0.63 -26.45
N TYR A 51 10.25 -0.98 -26.92
CA TYR A 51 11.14 -1.88 -26.20
C TYR A 51 11.89 -1.11 -25.11
N GLY A 52 11.65 -1.47 -23.86
CA GLY A 52 12.44 -1.04 -22.70
C GLY A 52 13.72 -1.85 -22.55
N ASP A 53 14.69 -1.31 -21.80
CA ASP A 53 15.91 -2.02 -21.42
C ASP A 53 15.70 -2.73 -20.06
N PHE A 54 14.98 -3.86 -20.08
CA PHE A 54 14.72 -4.67 -18.90
C PHE A 54 14.68 -6.18 -19.25
N ASP A 55 14.75 -7.04 -18.23
CA ASP A 55 14.68 -8.50 -18.38
C ASP A 55 13.21 -8.95 -18.58
N PRO A 56 12.83 -9.46 -19.77
CA PRO A 56 11.46 -9.91 -20.04
C PRO A 56 11.06 -11.15 -19.22
N PHE A 57 12.02 -11.97 -18.80
CA PHE A 57 11.73 -13.12 -17.93
C PHE A 57 11.40 -12.66 -16.51
N LEU A 58 12.15 -11.70 -15.98
CA LEU A 58 11.85 -11.07 -14.70
C LEU A 58 10.48 -10.39 -14.75
N TYR A 59 10.18 -9.63 -15.82
CA TYR A 59 8.87 -9.01 -15.97
C TYR A 59 7.73 -10.03 -15.93
N SER A 60 7.85 -11.14 -16.69
CA SER A 60 6.84 -12.22 -16.69
C SER A 60 6.62 -12.77 -15.28
N LYS A 61 7.71 -13.02 -14.53
CA LYS A 61 7.63 -13.54 -13.16
C LYS A 61 7.05 -12.52 -12.16
N LEU A 62 7.33 -11.23 -12.36
CA LEU A 62 6.71 -10.17 -11.55
C LEU A 62 5.21 -10.03 -11.84
N VAL A 63 4.77 -10.27 -13.08
CA VAL A 63 3.34 -10.33 -13.40
C VAL A 63 2.66 -11.50 -12.70
N ASP A 64 3.26 -12.70 -12.74
CA ASP A 64 2.77 -13.88 -12.01
C ASP A 64 2.68 -13.60 -10.50
N ALA A 65 3.74 -13.00 -9.92
CA ALA A 65 3.78 -12.62 -8.51
C ALA A 65 2.66 -11.62 -8.18
N ARG A 66 2.49 -10.56 -8.98
CA ARG A 66 1.44 -9.55 -8.80
C ARG A 66 0.04 -10.16 -8.81
N GLU A 67 -0.22 -11.10 -9.70
CA GLU A 67 -1.51 -11.81 -9.74
C GLU A 67 -1.75 -12.59 -8.44
N VAL A 68 -0.75 -13.31 -7.94
CA VAL A 68 -0.83 -14.03 -6.65
C VAL A 68 -1.09 -13.06 -5.49
N LEU A 69 -0.37 -11.94 -5.42
CA LEU A 69 -0.58 -10.92 -4.38
C LEU A 69 -2.00 -10.34 -4.42
N ILE A 70 -2.53 -10.07 -5.62
CA ILE A 70 -3.89 -9.53 -5.78
C ILE A 70 -4.95 -10.57 -5.40
N ASP A 71 -4.77 -11.82 -5.78
CA ASP A 71 -5.68 -12.91 -5.41
C ASP A 71 -5.76 -13.07 -3.88
N ILE A 72 -4.61 -13.03 -3.19
CA ILE A 72 -4.55 -13.07 -1.72
C ILE A 72 -5.24 -11.85 -1.11
N LEU A 73 -4.98 -10.64 -1.63
CA LEU A 73 -5.61 -9.43 -1.14
C LEU A 73 -7.14 -9.45 -1.30
N GLN A 74 -7.66 -10.10 -2.31
CA GLN A 74 -9.09 -10.20 -2.58
C GLN A 74 -9.76 -11.46 -1.99
N ASP A 75 -9.00 -12.33 -1.31
CA ASP A 75 -9.53 -13.47 -0.55
C ASP A 75 -10.16 -13.02 0.77
N ARG A 76 -11.41 -12.59 0.71
CA ARG A 76 -12.18 -12.07 1.85
C ARG A 76 -12.56 -13.13 2.90
N GLU A 77 -12.21 -14.39 2.69
CA GLU A 77 -12.35 -15.41 3.74
C GLU A 77 -11.28 -15.24 4.83
N LYS A 78 -10.14 -14.62 4.48
CA LYS A 78 -9.07 -14.26 5.42
C LYS A 78 -9.23 -12.84 5.93
N LYS A 79 -8.78 -12.61 7.18
CA LYS A 79 -8.73 -11.25 7.74
C LYS A 79 -7.77 -10.37 6.95
N LEU A 80 -8.10 -9.09 6.80
CA LEU A 80 -7.32 -8.15 6.01
C LEU A 80 -5.85 -8.03 6.47
N ASN A 81 -5.61 -8.02 7.78
CA ASN A 81 -4.25 -7.95 8.32
C ASN A 81 -3.40 -9.19 7.96
N LEU A 82 -4.00 -10.38 7.97
CA LEU A 82 -3.32 -11.59 7.51
C LEU A 82 -3.00 -11.53 6.01
N ARG A 83 -3.95 -11.04 5.20
CA ARG A 83 -3.73 -10.84 3.76
C ARG A 83 -2.58 -9.87 3.49
N ALA A 84 -2.52 -8.76 4.25
CA ALA A 84 -1.43 -7.80 4.16
C ALA A 84 -0.08 -8.39 4.60
N ALA A 85 -0.05 -9.21 5.64
CA ALA A 85 1.16 -9.92 6.07
C ALA A 85 1.63 -10.93 5.03
N LEU A 86 0.71 -11.74 4.48
CA LEU A 86 1.03 -12.72 3.43
C LEU A 86 1.67 -12.07 2.20
N ILE A 87 1.14 -10.95 1.71
CA ILE A 87 1.74 -10.29 0.54
C ILE A 87 3.14 -9.73 0.84
N LEU A 88 3.43 -9.34 2.08
CA LEU A 88 4.78 -8.91 2.48
C LEU A 88 5.76 -10.07 2.51
N GLU A 89 5.38 -11.22 3.10
CA GLU A 89 6.26 -12.39 3.14
C GLU A 89 6.53 -12.94 1.73
N ILE A 90 5.48 -13.08 0.90
CA ILE A 90 5.66 -13.50 -0.50
C ILE A 90 6.57 -12.53 -1.26
N ALA A 91 6.37 -11.22 -1.09
CA ALA A 91 7.21 -10.24 -1.78
C ALA A 91 8.66 -10.25 -1.27
N ARG A 92 8.91 -10.64 -0.01
CA ARG A 92 10.25 -10.83 0.55
C ARG A 92 10.94 -12.03 -0.11
N ASP A 93 10.26 -13.18 -0.19
CA ASP A 93 10.82 -14.36 -0.80
C ASP A 93 11.00 -14.19 -2.33
N VAL A 94 10.09 -13.46 -3.00
CA VAL A 94 10.28 -13.02 -4.39
C VAL A 94 11.53 -12.14 -4.54
N GLN A 95 11.79 -11.24 -3.58
CA GLN A 95 12.99 -10.43 -3.57
C GLN A 95 14.26 -11.31 -3.41
N GLU A 96 14.22 -12.32 -2.55
CA GLU A 96 15.34 -13.24 -2.40
C GLU A 96 15.62 -13.99 -3.71
N CYS A 97 14.58 -14.44 -4.42
CA CYS A 97 14.74 -15.07 -5.74
C CYS A 97 15.39 -14.11 -6.77
N ILE A 98 15.06 -12.81 -6.71
CA ILE A 98 15.69 -11.79 -7.57
C ILE A 98 17.15 -11.60 -7.20
N ASP A 99 17.46 -11.44 -5.91
CA ASP A 99 18.81 -11.21 -5.40
C ASP A 99 19.76 -12.40 -5.68
N GLU A 100 19.22 -13.62 -5.68
CA GLU A 100 19.96 -14.85 -5.97
C GLU A 100 19.99 -15.20 -7.47
N GLU A 101 19.39 -14.38 -8.34
CA GLU A 101 19.27 -14.62 -9.78
C GLU A 101 18.53 -15.94 -10.12
N ASP A 102 17.66 -16.41 -9.21
CA ASP A 102 16.88 -17.64 -9.36
C ASP A 102 15.36 -17.35 -9.45
N ILE A 103 14.99 -16.54 -10.43
CA ILE A 103 13.61 -16.05 -10.61
C ILE A 103 12.58 -17.15 -10.88
N PHE A 104 13.02 -18.35 -11.33
CA PHE A 104 12.10 -19.46 -11.58
C PHE A 104 11.67 -20.16 -10.30
N SER A 105 12.41 -20.05 -9.20
CA SER A 105 12.01 -20.55 -7.88
C SER A 105 10.85 -19.76 -7.25
N MET A 106 10.44 -18.62 -7.83
CA MET A 106 9.23 -17.92 -7.41
C MET A 106 7.97 -18.78 -7.46
N ASP A 107 7.90 -19.77 -8.37
CA ASP A 107 6.76 -20.69 -8.44
C ASP A 107 6.64 -21.55 -7.17
N ASP A 108 7.77 -21.98 -6.60
CA ASP A 108 7.80 -22.73 -5.33
C ASP A 108 7.37 -21.84 -4.16
N VAL A 109 7.75 -20.56 -4.17
CA VAL A 109 7.28 -19.54 -3.20
C VAL A 109 5.75 -19.43 -3.24
N PHE A 110 5.17 -19.25 -4.43
CA PHE A 110 3.72 -19.13 -4.58
C PHE A 110 2.98 -20.38 -4.10
N ASP A 111 3.52 -21.56 -4.38
CA ASP A 111 2.94 -22.83 -3.95
C ASP A 111 3.03 -23.00 -2.42
N TYR A 112 4.13 -22.57 -1.79
CA TYR A 112 4.30 -22.63 -0.34
C TYR A 112 3.24 -21.83 0.41
N TYR A 113 3.01 -20.57 0.03
CA TYR A 113 2.03 -19.71 0.70
C TYR A 113 0.55 -20.02 0.40
N ARG A 114 0.30 -21.02 -0.45
CA ARG A 114 -1.03 -21.63 -0.62
C ARG A 114 -1.28 -22.77 0.37
N THR A 115 -0.25 -23.27 1.06
CA THR A 115 -0.38 -24.31 2.06
C THR A 115 -0.85 -23.78 3.41
N GLU A 116 -1.47 -24.67 4.22
CA GLU A 116 -1.84 -24.33 5.60
C GLU A 116 -0.60 -24.00 6.47
N GLU A 117 0.55 -24.64 6.19
CA GLU A 117 1.81 -24.43 6.90
C GLU A 117 2.36 -23.02 6.66
N GLY A 118 2.50 -22.58 5.40
CA GLY A 118 2.98 -21.25 5.08
C GLY A 118 2.07 -20.14 5.59
N ILE A 119 0.74 -20.33 5.51
CA ILE A 119 -0.21 -19.36 6.06
C ILE A 119 -0.08 -19.27 7.60
N HIS A 120 0.07 -20.40 8.29
CA HIS A 120 0.18 -20.44 9.75
C HIS A 120 1.49 -19.80 10.26
N GLU A 121 2.58 -19.97 9.55
CA GLU A 121 3.86 -19.34 9.86
C GLU A 121 3.72 -17.83 9.82
N VAL A 122 3.18 -17.26 8.75
CA VAL A 122 2.93 -15.81 8.63
C VAL A 122 2.00 -15.29 9.72
N GLU A 123 0.95 -16.05 10.07
CA GLU A 123 0.01 -15.66 11.13
C GLU A 123 0.69 -15.57 12.49
N THR A 124 1.66 -16.45 12.75
CA THR A 124 2.43 -16.49 14.00
C THR A 124 3.40 -15.32 14.09
N ASP A 125 4.19 -15.09 13.05
CA ASP A 125 5.20 -14.03 13.00
C ASP A 125 4.55 -12.64 13.07
N PHE A 126 3.44 -12.46 12.36
CA PHE A 126 2.67 -11.22 12.43
C PHE A 126 2.18 -10.91 13.85
N ALA A 127 1.78 -11.91 14.63
CA ALA A 127 1.28 -11.70 15.98
C ALA A 127 2.37 -11.25 16.98
N GLU A 128 3.65 -11.52 16.69
CA GLU A 128 4.80 -11.18 17.54
C GLU A 128 5.46 -9.84 17.18
N ALA A 129 5.10 -9.22 16.04
CA ALA A 129 5.74 -8.02 15.55
C ALA A 129 5.34 -6.74 16.33
N ASP A 130 6.30 -5.81 16.51
CA ASP A 130 6.05 -4.48 17.10
C ASP A 130 5.51 -3.48 16.05
N HIS A 131 4.23 -3.61 15.77
CA HIS A 131 3.54 -2.77 14.78
C HIS A 131 3.52 -1.28 15.13
N LEU A 132 3.46 -0.94 16.43
CA LEU A 132 3.36 0.46 16.85
C LEU A 132 4.66 1.23 16.61
N THR A 133 5.78 0.66 16.98
CA THR A 133 7.09 1.29 16.74
C THR A 133 7.32 1.46 15.24
N TYR A 134 6.98 0.45 14.45
CA TYR A 134 7.11 0.50 12.99
C TYR A 134 6.26 1.61 12.37
N ILE A 135 4.95 1.63 12.60
CA ILE A 135 4.07 2.64 11.96
C ILE A 135 4.41 4.06 12.41
N ARG A 136 4.85 4.24 13.66
CA ARG A 136 5.31 5.53 14.14
C ARG A 136 6.57 6.01 13.40
N LYS A 137 7.55 5.12 13.16
CA LYS A 137 8.75 5.42 12.35
C LYS A 137 8.31 5.84 10.94
N MET A 138 7.40 5.07 10.31
CA MET A 138 6.89 5.38 8.97
C MET A 138 6.13 6.71 8.93
N PHE A 139 5.36 7.03 9.96
CA PHE A 139 4.70 8.33 10.06
C PHE A 139 5.71 9.48 10.16
N GLN A 140 6.78 9.33 10.95
CA GLN A 140 7.84 10.33 11.07
C GLN A 140 8.61 10.52 9.76
N ASN A 141 8.78 9.48 8.96
CA ASN A 141 9.41 9.58 7.65
C ASN A 141 8.65 10.51 6.68
N GLN A 142 7.34 10.74 6.91
CA GLN A 142 6.57 11.69 6.10
C GLN A 142 7.12 13.13 6.17
N TYR A 143 7.85 13.49 7.21
CA TYR A 143 8.49 14.83 7.33
C TYR A 143 9.74 14.99 6.46
N GLN A 144 10.28 13.90 5.91
CA GLN A 144 11.40 13.94 4.97
C GLN A 144 10.92 14.16 3.53
N MET A 145 9.61 13.99 3.27
CA MET A 145 9.02 14.16 1.96
C MET A 145 8.88 15.64 1.60
N GLU A 146 8.94 15.92 0.31
CA GLU A 146 8.57 17.21 -0.25
C GLU A 146 7.05 17.43 -0.07
N HIS A 147 6.68 18.51 0.59
CA HIS A 147 5.24 18.82 0.80
C HIS A 147 4.72 19.69 -0.34
N LEU A 148 3.88 19.11 -1.18
CA LEU A 148 3.29 19.79 -2.34
C LEU A 148 2.20 20.79 -1.94
N ARG A 149 1.54 20.54 -0.79
CA ARG A 149 0.52 21.42 -0.23
C ARG A 149 1.01 22.09 1.04
N GLY A 150 0.88 23.41 1.10
CA GLY A 150 1.36 24.20 2.24
C GLY A 150 0.66 23.93 3.58
N ASP A 151 -0.50 23.25 3.59
CA ASP A 151 -1.24 22.86 4.79
C ASP A 151 -0.93 21.43 5.27
N TRP A 152 -0.23 20.62 4.45
CA TRP A 152 -0.02 19.20 4.72
C TRP A 152 0.86 18.94 5.94
N GLU A 153 2.00 19.61 6.03
CA GLU A 153 2.89 19.48 7.20
C GLU A 153 2.20 19.86 8.51
N SER A 154 1.41 20.93 8.50
CA SER A 154 0.66 21.34 9.69
C SER A 154 -0.42 20.32 10.08
N TYR A 155 -1.02 19.66 9.10
CA TYR A 155 -1.97 18.58 9.32
C TYR A 155 -1.27 17.34 9.90
N LEU A 156 -0.12 16.91 9.35
CA LEU A 156 0.68 15.81 9.89
C LEU A 156 1.08 16.05 11.34
N LYS A 157 1.59 17.23 11.68
CA LYS A 157 1.96 17.59 13.07
C LYS A 157 0.78 17.50 14.04
N LYS A 158 -0.40 17.91 13.59
CA LYS A 158 -1.62 17.81 14.41
C LYS A 158 -2.05 16.35 14.57
N ALA A 159 -1.99 15.56 13.52
CA ALA A 159 -2.29 14.13 13.54
C ALA A 159 -1.31 13.38 14.45
N GLU A 160 0.00 13.55 14.28
CA GLU A 160 1.04 12.92 15.11
C GLU A 160 0.83 13.20 16.59
N LYS A 161 0.57 14.46 16.94
CA LYS A 161 0.32 14.84 18.34
C LYS A 161 -0.90 14.15 18.93
N LEU A 162 -1.95 13.94 18.15
CA LEU A 162 -3.17 13.26 18.60
C LEU A 162 -2.96 11.76 18.75
N LEU A 163 -2.25 11.15 17.81
CA LEU A 163 -2.03 9.70 17.76
C LEU A 163 -1.00 9.27 18.81
N TYR A 164 0.15 9.93 18.83
CA TYR A 164 1.33 9.46 19.56
C TYR A 164 1.71 10.34 20.75
N GLY A 165 1.04 11.48 20.95
CA GLY A 165 1.35 12.39 22.06
C GLY A 165 2.74 13.01 21.97
N ASN A 166 3.35 13.32 23.14
CA ASN A 166 4.74 13.79 23.19
C ASN A 166 5.69 12.59 23.36
N ALA A 167 6.81 12.60 22.67
CA ALA A 167 7.75 11.49 22.47
C ALA A 167 8.33 10.81 23.74
N ASN A 168 8.06 11.33 24.94
CA ASN A 168 8.70 10.88 26.20
C ASN A 168 7.76 10.21 27.21
N ASP A 169 6.52 9.89 26.85
CA ASP A 169 5.55 9.35 27.79
C ASP A 169 5.21 7.86 27.53
N ASN A 170 5.46 6.98 28.53
CA ASN A 170 4.90 5.61 28.57
C ASN A 170 3.35 5.59 28.53
N LEU A 171 2.71 6.73 28.75
CA LEU A 171 1.28 6.96 28.55
C LEU A 171 0.88 6.91 27.06
N CYS A 172 1.86 7.06 26.15
CA CYS A 172 1.63 7.18 24.73
C CYS A 172 1.12 5.87 24.12
N GLU A 173 1.75 4.74 24.41
CA GLU A 173 1.36 3.42 23.88
C GLU A 173 -0.05 3.01 24.34
N LYS A 174 -0.31 3.10 25.63
CA LYS A 174 -1.64 2.77 26.19
C LYS A 174 -2.72 3.67 25.58
N HIS A 175 -2.46 4.97 25.47
CA HIS A 175 -3.40 5.91 24.86
C HIS A 175 -3.68 5.59 23.39
N TYR A 176 -2.61 5.25 22.63
CA TYR A 176 -2.75 4.86 21.24
C TYR A 176 -3.59 3.58 21.11
N MET A 177 -3.30 2.54 21.88
CA MET A 177 -4.03 1.27 21.83
C MET A 177 -5.51 1.42 22.24
N GLU A 178 -5.82 2.26 23.25
CA GLU A 178 -7.19 2.58 23.62
C GLU A 178 -7.91 3.31 22.48
N MET A 179 -7.27 4.30 21.84
CA MET A 179 -7.84 5.05 20.71
C MET A 179 -8.02 4.15 19.49
N LEU A 180 -7.07 3.27 19.18
CA LEU A 180 -7.15 2.30 18.10
C LEU A 180 -8.34 1.35 18.30
N GLY A 181 -8.52 0.81 19.52
CA GLY A 181 -9.65 -0.05 19.86
C GLY A 181 -11.00 0.66 19.75
N GLU A 182 -11.09 1.92 20.20
CA GLU A 182 -12.28 2.75 20.05
C GLU A 182 -12.58 3.04 18.55
N PHE A 183 -11.56 3.34 17.77
CA PHE A 183 -11.70 3.63 16.34
C PHE A 183 -12.15 2.39 15.57
N HIS A 184 -11.54 1.22 15.80
CA HIS A 184 -11.96 -0.03 15.17
C HIS A 184 -13.41 -0.40 15.54
N THR A 185 -13.80 -0.25 16.82
CA THR A 185 -15.18 -0.47 17.25
C THR A 185 -16.15 0.46 16.50
N TRP A 186 -15.76 1.71 16.32
CA TRP A 186 -16.53 2.70 15.57
C TRP A 186 -16.62 2.34 14.08
N LEU A 187 -15.48 1.96 13.44
CA LEU A 187 -15.46 1.53 12.04
C LEU A 187 -16.39 0.34 11.79
N GLN A 188 -16.32 -0.69 12.63
CA GLN A 188 -17.19 -1.87 12.51
C GLN A 188 -18.67 -1.54 12.57
N LYS A 189 -19.04 -0.52 13.35
CA LYS A 189 -20.43 -0.13 13.54
C LYS A 189 -20.93 0.85 12.49
N GLU A 190 -20.18 1.89 12.19
CA GLU A 190 -20.63 3.04 11.39
C GLU A 190 -20.13 2.98 9.94
N MET A 191 -19.03 2.26 9.68
CA MET A 191 -18.42 2.06 8.36
C MET A 191 -18.04 0.58 8.14
N PRO A 192 -18.96 -0.37 8.17
CA PRO A 192 -18.67 -1.81 8.15
C PRO A 192 -17.92 -2.28 6.89
N GLU A 193 -17.88 -1.47 5.85
CA GLU A 193 -17.19 -1.76 4.58
C GLU A 193 -15.73 -1.26 4.57
N TYR A 194 -15.21 -0.77 5.71
CA TYR A 194 -13.86 -0.18 5.78
C TYR A 194 -12.76 -1.15 5.35
N GLU A 195 -12.88 -2.44 5.64
CA GLU A 195 -11.90 -3.45 5.21
C GLU A 195 -11.86 -3.60 3.68
N ILE A 196 -13.01 -3.46 3.01
CA ILE A 196 -13.07 -3.45 1.54
C ILE A 196 -12.35 -2.20 1.00
N GLN A 197 -12.50 -1.04 1.65
CA GLN A 197 -11.81 0.18 1.22
C GLN A 197 -10.28 0.04 1.33
N TYR A 198 -9.78 -0.58 2.40
CA TYR A 198 -8.34 -0.85 2.55
C TYR A 198 -7.86 -1.94 1.58
N GLU A 199 -8.65 -3.00 1.34
CA GLU A 199 -8.36 -3.96 0.27
C GLU A 199 -8.20 -3.26 -1.08
N GLN A 200 -9.12 -2.38 -1.44
CA GLN A 200 -9.06 -1.64 -2.70
C GLN A 200 -7.80 -0.74 -2.80
N LEU A 201 -7.37 -0.13 -1.70
CA LEU A 201 -6.11 0.63 -1.66
C LEU A 201 -4.89 -0.25 -1.86
N LEU A 202 -4.82 -1.39 -1.16
CA LEU A 202 -3.72 -2.35 -1.30
C LEU A 202 -3.63 -2.86 -2.74
N VAL A 203 -4.77 -3.29 -3.31
CA VAL A 203 -4.82 -3.76 -4.70
C VAL A 203 -4.42 -2.65 -5.67
N TYR A 204 -4.87 -1.41 -5.43
CA TYR A 204 -4.48 -0.25 -6.24
C TYR A 204 -2.96 -0.04 -6.25
N PHE A 205 -2.31 0.03 -5.08
CA PHE A 205 -0.88 0.26 -5.01
C PHE A 205 -0.08 -0.92 -5.59
N ILE A 206 -0.45 -2.16 -5.30
CA ILE A 206 0.19 -3.35 -5.87
C ILE A 206 0.03 -3.37 -7.39
N SER A 207 -1.17 -3.17 -7.92
CA SER A 207 -1.40 -3.20 -9.36
C SER A 207 -0.67 -2.08 -10.12
N THR A 208 -0.48 -0.92 -9.47
CA THR A 208 0.11 0.25 -10.12
C THR A 208 1.65 0.22 -10.10
N TYR A 209 2.26 -0.27 -9.00
CA TYR A 209 3.69 -0.05 -8.77
C TYR A 209 4.53 -1.33 -8.75
N PHE A 210 3.95 -2.51 -8.47
CA PHE A 210 4.73 -3.71 -8.18
C PHE A 210 5.63 -4.15 -9.34
N CYS A 211 5.10 -4.19 -10.57
CA CYS A 211 5.89 -4.62 -11.74
C CYS A 211 6.98 -3.63 -12.15
N GLY A 212 6.96 -2.39 -11.63
CA GLY A 212 8.08 -1.45 -11.77
C GLY A 212 9.39 -1.98 -11.17
N ALA A 213 9.35 -3.05 -10.35
CA ALA A 213 10.54 -3.76 -9.87
C ALA A 213 11.40 -4.35 -11.00
N VAL A 214 10.87 -4.47 -12.20
CA VAL A 214 11.66 -4.90 -13.38
C VAL A 214 12.80 -3.93 -13.70
N TYR A 215 12.66 -2.64 -13.32
CA TYR A 215 13.66 -1.61 -13.59
C TYR A 215 14.70 -1.43 -12.50
N ASP A 216 14.35 -1.72 -11.25
CA ASP A 216 15.19 -1.46 -10.08
C ASP A 216 15.50 -2.72 -9.24
N GLY A 217 14.82 -3.84 -9.49
CA GLY A 217 14.96 -5.08 -8.74
C GLY A 217 14.30 -5.09 -7.36
N GLU A 218 13.55 -4.05 -6.98
CA GLU A 218 13.09 -3.81 -5.61
C GLU A 218 11.61 -4.21 -5.43
N ALA A 219 11.28 -5.50 -5.61
CA ALA A 219 9.91 -6.02 -5.50
C ALA A 219 9.35 -5.90 -4.06
N PHE A 220 10.17 -6.22 -3.05
CA PHE A 220 9.75 -6.13 -1.65
C PHE A 220 9.46 -4.69 -1.23
N ALA A 221 10.31 -3.73 -1.62
CA ALA A 221 10.09 -2.32 -1.33
C ALA A 221 8.76 -1.80 -1.89
N LYS A 222 8.35 -2.26 -3.07
CA LYS A 222 7.07 -1.87 -3.68
C LYS A 222 5.87 -2.47 -2.95
N ALA A 223 5.96 -3.71 -2.49
CA ALA A 223 4.93 -4.32 -1.65
C ALA A 223 4.84 -3.63 -0.28
N GLN A 224 5.98 -3.32 0.36
CA GLN A 224 6.01 -2.56 1.59
C GLN A 224 5.42 -1.16 1.42
N MET A 225 5.73 -0.46 0.33
CA MET A 225 5.14 0.85 0.02
C MET A 225 3.60 0.77 -0.03
N ALA A 226 3.03 -0.28 -0.64
CA ALA A 226 1.58 -0.47 -0.70
C ALA A 226 0.97 -0.63 0.70
N VAL A 227 1.57 -1.49 1.54
CA VAL A 227 1.09 -1.74 2.91
C VAL A 227 1.28 -0.52 3.79
N VAL A 228 2.46 0.10 3.78
CA VAL A 228 2.76 1.31 4.57
C VAL A 228 1.87 2.48 4.19
N SER A 229 1.64 2.70 2.88
CA SER A 229 0.73 3.76 2.42
C SER A 229 -0.70 3.55 2.93
N THR A 230 -1.19 2.31 2.91
CA THR A 230 -2.52 1.97 3.42
C THR A 230 -2.59 2.15 4.95
N LEU A 231 -1.55 1.74 5.69
CA LEU A 231 -1.46 1.95 7.13
C LEU A 231 -1.39 3.44 7.50
N LEU A 232 -0.61 4.25 6.77
CA LEU A 232 -0.54 5.70 6.98
C LEU A 232 -1.88 6.39 6.71
N ILE A 233 -2.60 5.96 5.68
CA ILE A 233 -3.98 6.43 5.43
C ILE A 233 -4.88 6.05 6.61
N HIS A 234 -4.78 4.83 7.16
CA HIS A 234 -5.53 4.43 8.36
C HIS A 234 -5.22 5.33 9.56
N GLU A 235 -3.94 5.62 9.83
CA GLU A 235 -3.53 6.52 10.91
C GLU A 235 -4.10 7.93 10.74
N LEU A 236 -4.04 8.46 9.52
CA LEU A 236 -4.61 9.77 9.21
C LEU A 236 -6.13 9.81 9.35
N LEU A 237 -6.82 8.70 9.00
CA LEU A 237 -8.27 8.55 9.23
C LEU A 237 -8.60 8.49 10.72
N MET A 238 -7.82 7.76 11.53
CA MET A 238 -7.99 7.71 12.98
C MET A 238 -7.77 9.09 13.62
N ALA A 239 -6.75 9.83 13.17
CA ALA A 239 -6.53 11.21 13.62
C ALA A 239 -7.69 12.14 13.22
N GLN A 240 -8.18 12.04 12.00
CA GLN A 240 -9.31 12.83 11.51
C GLN A 240 -10.59 12.50 12.25
N TRP A 241 -10.85 11.22 12.49
CA TRP A 241 -11.97 10.77 13.34
C TRP A 241 -11.92 11.41 14.73
N LYS A 242 -10.73 11.45 15.34
CA LYS A 242 -10.56 12.10 16.64
C LYS A 242 -10.77 13.60 16.56
N MET A 243 -10.29 14.25 15.49
CA MET A 243 -10.49 15.69 15.25
C MET A 243 -11.97 16.07 15.06
N ASN A 244 -12.74 15.16 14.47
CA ASN A 244 -14.17 15.30 14.17
C ASN A 244 -15.06 14.77 15.31
N GLU A 245 -14.59 14.80 16.57
CA GLU A 245 -15.36 14.34 17.73
C GLU A 245 -15.86 12.89 17.61
N LYS A 246 -15.01 12.00 17.10
CA LYS A 246 -15.26 10.57 16.87
C LYS A 246 -16.30 10.29 15.76
N ALA A 247 -16.21 11.02 14.68
CA ALA A 247 -17.02 10.79 13.48
C ALA A 247 -16.22 10.94 12.20
N LEU A 248 -16.50 10.12 11.19
CA LEU A 248 -16.04 10.28 9.82
C LEU A 248 -17.21 10.09 8.86
N SER A 249 -17.14 10.79 7.74
CA SER A 249 -17.98 10.56 6.57
C SER A 249 -17.15 9.92 5.46
N ILE A 250 -17.79 9.31 4.48
CA ILE A 250 -17.11 8.84 3.27
C ILE A 250 -16.35 9.97 2.54
N LYS A 251 -16.79 11.21 2.69
CA LYS A 251 -16.09 12.37 2.12
C LYS A 251 -14.75 12.62 2.82
N ASP A 252 -14.67 12.44 4.14
CA ASP A 252 -13.42 12.54 4.88
C ASP A 252 -12.43 11.45 4.45
N VAL A 253 -12.93 10.21 4.25
CA VAL A 253 -12.10 9.10 3.74
C VAL A 253 -11.55 9.44 2.36
N ILE A 254 -12.40 9.84 1.42
CA ILE A 254 -11.99 10.22 0.06
C ILE A 254 -10.97 11.37 0.11
N GLU A 255 -11.19 12.38 0.97
CA GLU A 255 -10.29 13.51 1.07
C GLU A 255 -8.90 13.10 1.58
N ILE A 256 -8.82 12.25 2.59
CA ILE A 256 -7.54 11.79 3.12
C ILE A 256 -6.81 10.93 2.10
N VAL A 257 -7.51 9.98 1.45
CA VAL A 257 -6.93 9.12 0.43
C VAL A 257 -6.31 9.94 -0.70
N TYR A 258 -7.08 10.85 -1.32
CA TYR A 258 -6.53 11.61 -2.45
C TYR A 258 -5.46 12.62 -2.03
N ARG A 259 -5.52 13.17 -0.82
CA ARG A 259 -4.49 14.09 -0.32
C ARG A 259 -3.17 13.37 -0.08
N TYR A 260 -3.21 12.23 0.61
CA TYR A 260 -2.04 11.39 0.82
C TYR A 260 -1.40 10.97 -0.51
N SER A 261 -2.21 10.39 -1.39
CA SER A 261 -1.74 9.94 -2.70
C SER A 261 -1.19 11.09 -3.54
N ARG A 262 -1.73 12.29 -3.40
CA ARG A 262 -1.22 13.46 -4.12
C ARG A 262 0.16 13.90 -3.65
N GLU A 263 0.41 13.88 -2.34
CA GLU A 263 1.75 14.16 -1.80
C GLU A 263 2.76 13.10 -2.25
N LEU A 264 2.35 11.82 -2.36
CA LEU A 264 3.20 10.73 -2.78
C LEU A 264 3.39 10.69 -4.31
N GLU A 265 2.30 10.60 -5.06
CA GLU A 265 2.31 10.24 -6.49
C GLU A 265 2.62 11.42 -7.44
N HIS A 266 2.55 12.68 -6.97
CA HIS A 266 2.85 13.86 -7.78
C HIS A 266 4.28 14.39 -7.57
N SER A 267 5.12 13.65 -6.87
CA SER A 267 6.53 13.95 -6.67
C SER A 267 7.36 12.69 -6.87
N ASP A 268 8.15 12.67 -7.94
CA ASP A 268 9.11 11.59 -8.20
C ASP A 268 10.11 11.47 -7.02
N SER A 269 10.47 12.60 -6.39
CA SER A 269 11.33 12.61 -5.22
C SER A 269 10.70 11.88 -4.02
N ASN A 270 9.38 12.01 -3.81
CA ASN A 270 8.69 11.33 -2.73
C ASN A 270 8.51 9.84 -3.00
N LEU A 271 8.21 9.46 -4.25
CA LEU A 271 8.14 8.05 -4.65
C LEU A 271 9.50 7.37 -4.48
N ASN A 272 10.57 8.00 -4.93
CA ASN A 272 11.94 7.47 -4.76
C ASN A 272 12.31 7.37 -3.29
N LEU A 273 12.03 8.40 -2.48
CA LEU A 273 12.34 8.41 -1.06
C LEU A 273 11.61 7.28 -0.30
N ILE A 274 10.30 7.09 -0.54
CA ILE A 274 9.58 6.02 0.15
C ILE A 274 10.11 4.64 -0.26
N GLN A 275 10.47 4.44 -1.53
CA GLN A 275 11.08 3.20 -1.98
C GLN A 275 12.45 2.98 -1.34
N GLU A 276 13.32 4.00 -1.28
CA GLU A 276 14.60 3.93 -0.59
C GLU A 276 14.45 3.56 0.89
N LEU A 277 13.50 4.19 1.60
CA LEU A 277 13.19 3.87 2.99
C LEU A 277 12.65 2.44 3.18
N MET A 278 12.00 1.87 2.18
CA MET A 278 11.52 0.49 2.19
C MET A 278 12.59 -0.52 1.78
N SER A 279 13.59 -0.10 0.98
CA SER A 279 14.73 -0.95 0.60
C SER A 279 15.76 -1.08 1.74
N GLU A 280 15.76 -0.17 2.74
CA GLU A 280 16.57 -0.30 3.95
C GLU A 280 16.08 -1.50 4.78
N ARG A 281 16.73 -2.67 4.61
CA ARG A 281 16.37 -3.96 5.25
C ARG A 281 16.80 -4.04 6.72
N GLU A 282 16.75 -2.95 7.48
CA GLU A 282 16.98 -2.96 8.93
C GLU A 282 15.68 -3.40 9.66
N TYR A 283 15.54 -4.72 9.84
CA TYR A 283 14.51 -5.30 10.73
C TYR A 283 15.14 -6.23 11.73
#